data_984f24d4e6c472cba30f11175775c595
#
_entry.id   984f24d4e6c472cba30f11175775c595
#
_cell.length_a   1.000
_cell.length_b   1.000
_cell.length_c   1.000
_cell.angle_alpha   90.00
_cell.angle_beta   90.00
_cell.angle_gamma   90.00
#
_symmetry.space_group_name_H-M   'P 1'
#
loop_
_entity.id
_entity.type
_entity.pdbx_description
1 polymer ?
#
loop_
_entity_poly.entity_id
_entity_poly.type
_entity_poly.pdbx_seq_one_letter_code
_entity_poly.pdbx_strand_id
1 'polypeptide(L)'
;MELKGKKVLVFGAGKSGIGAADLLNAVGACPVLYDGKADLDKESVLHKISGNYELPIYAGELPKEVQESLELVVLSPGVPTDLPVVKGFYDQGLPVWGEVELAYQTGKGEVLAITGTNGKTTTTALLGKIMSDARPSVFVVGNIGTPYTSKSLEMTDETVTVAEISSFQLETIWKFAPRVSAILNITEDHLNRHHTMAEYIRVKELITSNQGPEDVCVLNYEDEILREFGKSIVPKAVYFSSARELEQGIFLRGDQIILRTEKEEIPVVRTGELKLLGTHNFENVMAAVAMAYYAGVDMDSIRRSICEFTAVEHRIEYVTEKNGVAYYNDSKGTNPDAAIKGIQAMNRPTLLIGGGYDKESSYDEWIQAFDGKVRYLVLIGQTKEKIKAAAEKNGFHDVILCEDLKEAVQVCADKANAGDAVLLSPACASWGQFDNYEQRGQMFKEYVRAL
;
A
#
# COMPACT_ATOMS: atom_id res chain seq x y z
N MET A 1 -7.52 5.83 27.11
CA MET A 1 -6.94 5.17 28.35
C MET A 1 -5.69 5.93 28.73
N GLU A 2 -5.49 6.27 29.99
CA GLU A 2 -4.21 6.86 30.42
C GLU A 2 -3.12 5.77 30.43
N LEU A 3 -2.00 6.03 29.77
CA LEU A 3 -0.91 5.05 29.59
C LEU A 3 0.22 5.21 30.62
N LYS A 4 0.34 6.39 31.22
CA LYS A 4 1.41 6.71 32.15
C LYS A 4 1.48 5.73 33.32
N GLY A 5 2.66 5.15 33.54
CA GLY A 5 2.93 4.17 34.63
C GLY A 5 2.39 2.76 34.34
N LYS A 6 1.62 2.53 33.27
CA LYS A 6 1.09 1.21 32.95
C LYS A 6 2.15 0.27 32.40
N LYS A 7 2.12 -0.97 32.85
CA LYS A 7 2.94 -2.04 32.29
C LYS A 7 2.29 -2.62 31.03
N VAL A 8 2.93 -2.40 29.91
CA VAL A 8 2.37 -2.71 28.58
C VAL A 8 3.25 -3.72 27.86
N LEU A 9 2.67 -4.85 27.47
CA LEU A 9 3.36 -5.81 26.61
C LEU A 9 3.33 -5.32 25.16
N VAL A 10 4.49 -5.28 24.53
CA VAL A 10 4.62 -5.15 23.08
C VAL A 10 4.98 -6.52 22.51
N PHE A 11 4.08 -7.12 21.74
CA PHE A 11 4.30 -8.43 21.17
C PHE A 11 4.72 -8.33 19.70
N GLY A 12 5.94 -8.80 19.44
CA GLY A 12 6.63 -8.74 18.16
C GLY A 12 7.76 -7.72 18.14
N ALA A 13 9.00 -8.17 17.87
CA ALA A 13 10.23 -7.38 17.88
C ALA A 13 10.59 -6.76 16.52
N GLY A 14 9.62 -6.68 15.58
CA GLY A 14 9.80 -6.02 14.29
C GLY A 14 9.73 -4.49 14.38
N LYS A 15 9.81 -3.81 13.22
CA LYS A 15 9.79 -2.34 13.11
C LYS A 15 8.60 -1.70 13.83
N SER A 16 7.38 -2.27 13.67
CA SER A 16 6.17 -1.76 14.34
C SER A 16 6.22 -1.93 15.85
N GLY A 17 6.72 -3.07 16.35
CA GLY A 17 6.84 -3.31 17.79
C GLY A 17 7.88 -2.41 18.45
N ILE A 18 9.03 -2.21 17.82
CA ILE A 18 10.05 -1.26 18.32
C ILE A 18 9.46 0.15 18.37
N GLY A 19 8.79 0.61 17.31
CA GLY A 19 8.13 1.91 17.31
C GLY A 19 7.03 2.03 18.38
N ALA A 20 6.30 0.96 18.67
CA ALA A 20 5.32 0.94 19.77
C ALA A 20 5.98 1.01 21.15
N ALA A 21 7.11 0.32 21.36
CA ALA A 21 7.87 0.37 22.61
C ALA A 21 8.45 1.77 22.87
N ASP A 22 9.04 2.39 21.85
CA ASP A 22 9.55 3.77 21.90
C ASP A 22 8.43 4.77 22.25
N LEU A 23 7.28 4.65 21.59
CA LEU A 23 6.12 5.50 21.85
C LEU A 23 5.60 5.33 23.28
N LEU A 24 5.44 4.09 23.74
CA LEU A 24 4.99 3.79 25.10
C LEU A 24 5.93 4.38 26.14
N ASN A 25 7.24 4.23 25.95
CA ASN A 25 8.22 4.86 26.84
C ASN A 25 8.09 6.39 26.82
N ALA A 26 7.94 7.00 25.65
CA ALA A 26 7.83 8.45 25.51
C ALA A 26 6.58 9.03 26.19
N VAL A 27 5.46 8.27 26.27
CA VAL A 27 4.25 8.68 27.01
C VAL A 27 4.28 8.29 28.48
N GLY A 28 5.40 7.76 28.96
CA GLY A 28 5.62 7.41 30.39
C GLY A 28 4.98 6.09 30.81
N ALA A 29 4.67 5.20 29.88
CA ALA A 29 4.33 3.81 30.17
C ALA A 29 5.61 2.98 30.47
N CYS A 30 5.44 1.75 30.95
CA CYS A 30 6.50 0.79 31.18
C CYS A 30 6.42 -0.35 30.16
N PRO A 31 7.00 -0.19 28.95
CA PRO A 31 6.95 -1.22 27.93
C PRO A 31 7.77 -2.46 28.31
N VAL A 32 7.27 -3.62 27.91
CA VAL A 32 7.94 -4.92 27.97
C VAL A 32 7.83 -5.54 26.57
N LEU A 33 8.95 -5.87 25.93
CA LEU A 33 8.95 -6.47 24.60
C LEU A 33 8.96 -8.00 24.70
N TYR A 34 8.11 -8.64 23.93
CA TYR A 34 8.05 -10.09 23.80
C TYR A 34 8.05 -10.51 22.32
N ASP A 35 8.80 -11.55 22.01
CA ASP A 35 8.73 -12.22 20.72
C ASP A 35 8.72 -13.74 20.91
N GLY A 36 7.87 -14.42 20.17
CA GLY A 36 7.74 -15.89 20.25
C GLY A 36 8.96 -16.67 19.72
N LYS A 37 9.92 -16.00 19.06
CA LYS A 37 11.15 -16.62 18.59
C LYS A 37 12.16 -16.75 19.72
N ALA A 38 12.52 -17.98 20.07
CA ALA A 38 13.47 -18.23 21.16
C ALA A 38 14.91 -17.78 20.86
N ASP A 39 15.27 -17.73 19.57
CA ASP A 39 16.57 -17.30 19.04
C ASP A 39 16.65 -15.82 18.69
N LEU A 40 15.74 -14.99 19.23
CA LEU A 40 15.73 -13.54 18.99
C LEU A 40 17.07 -12.91 19.44
N ASP A 41 17.72 -12.21 18.53
CA ASP A 41 18.87 -11.37 18.84
C ASP A 41 18.43 -10.09 19.60
N LYS A 42 18.45 -10.17 20.91
CA LYS A 42 18.04 -9.07 21.80
C LYS A 42 18.95 -7.84 21.68
N GLU A 43 20.25 -8.03 21.42
CA GLU A 43 21.19 -6.92 21.25
C GLU A 43 20.84 -6.12 19.98
N SER A 44 20.60 -6.83 18.88
CA SER A 44 20.14 -6.21 17.63
C SER A 44 18.82 -5.44 17.80
N VAL A 45 17.91 -5.92 18.65
CA VAL A 45 16.66 -5.20 18.97
C VAL A 45 16.95 -3.93 19.76
N LEU A 46 17.78 -4.02 20.83
CA LEU A 46 18.16 -2.88 21.65
C LEU A 46 18.87 -1.77 20.86
N HIS A 47 19.69 -2.12 19.88
CA HIS A 47 20.32 -1.15 18.97
C HIS A 47 19.36 -0.37 18.08
N LYS A 48 18.14 -0.85 17.90
CA LYS A 48 17.11 -0.20 17.05
C LYS A 48 16.16 0.71 17.82
N ILE A 49 16.24 0.70 19.16
CA ILE A 49 15.45 1.57 20.03
C ILE A 49 15.93 3.01 19.87
N SER A 50 14.99 3.93 19.74
CA SER A 50 15.29 5.35 19.52
C SER A 50 15.67 6.12 20.78
N GLY A 51 15.48 5.54 21.95
CA GLY A 51 15.72 6.18 23.24
C GLY A 51 16.75 5.45 24.11
N ASN A 52 17.27 6.14 25.12
CA ASN A 52 18.12 5.51 26.14
C ASN A 52 17.26 5.18 27.38
N TYR A 53 16.55 4.05 27.31
CA TYR A 53 15.70 3.53 28.36
C TYR A 53 15.86 2.01 28.52
N GLU A 54 15.56 1.49 29.71
CA GLU A 54 15.55 0.06 29.92
C GLU A 54 14.31 -0.57 29.32
N LEU A 55 14.50 -1.55 28.41
CA LEU A 55 13.43 -2.34 27.80
C LEU A 55 13.64 -3.82 28.16
N PRO A 56 12.84 -4.39 29.08
CA PRO A 56 12.84 -5.83 29.29
C PRO A 56 12.41 -6.57 28.03
N ILE A 57 13.23 -7.53 27.56
CA ILE A 57 12.97 -8.32 26.36
C ILE A 57 12.90 -9.79 26.72
N TYR A 58 11.77 -10.43 26.40
CA TYR A 58 11.52 -11.86 26.52
C TYR A 58 11.44 -12.50 25.14
N ALA A 59 12.05 -13.67 24.98
CA ALA A 59 12.12 -14.41 23.73
C ALA A 59 11.70 -15.87 23.97
N GLY A 60 10.83 -16.39 23.11
CA GLY A 60 10.29 -17.73 23.18
C GLY A 60 9.23 -17.91 24.26
N GLU A 61 9.57 -17.74 25.52
CA GLU A 61 8.65 -17.89 26.65
C GLU A 61 8.46 -16.56 27.39
N LEU A 62 7.22 -16.24 27.74
CA LEU A 62 6.85 -15.09 28.55
C LEU A 62 6.54 -15.56 29.98
N PRO A 63 7.33 -15.19 31.00
CA PRO A 63 7.11 -15.62 32.39
C PRO A 63 5.72 -15.26 32.90
N LYS A 64 5.13 -16.16 33.67
CA LYS A 64 3.76 -16.00 34.21
C LYS A 64 3.61 -14.76 35.07
N GLU A 65 4.62 -14.45 35.89
CA GLU A 65 4.63 -13.25 36.75
C GLU A 65 4.62 -11.96 35.91
N VAL A 66 5.23 -11.98 34.72
CA VAL A 66 5.15 -10.86 33.79
C VAL A 66 3.75 -10.74 33.25
N GLN A 67 3.17 -11.86 32.74
CA GLN A 67 1.80 -11.89 32.19
C GLN A 67 0.77 -11.36 33.19
N GLU A 68 0.83 -11.79 34.45
CA GLU A 68 -0.10 -11.39 35.52
C GLU A 68 0.02 -9.92 35.90
N SER A 69 1.14 -9.27 35.56
CA SER A 69 1.39 -7.85 35.87
C SER A 69 1.02 -6.88 34.75
N LEU A 70 0.56 -7.39 33.60
CA LEU A 70 0.22 -6.56 32.43
C LEU A 70 -1.11 -5.85 32.60
N GLU A 71 -1.22 -4.65 32.05
CA GLU A 71 -2.43 -3.84 32.02
C GLU A 71 -2.94 -3.57 30.58
N LEU A 72 -2.09 -3.80 29.59
CA LEU A 72 -2.39 -3.65 28.17
C LEU A 72 -1.43 -4.52 27.36
N VAL A 73 -1.90 -5.02 26.22
CA VAL A 73 -1.07 -5.69 25.22
C VAL A 73 -1.16 -4.90 23.90
N VAL A 74 -0.01 -4.64 23.27
CA VAL A 74 0.07 -4.05 21.93
C VAL A 74 0.68 -5.08 20.98
N LEU A 75 -0.09 -5.48 19.98
CA LEU A 75 0.33 -6.45 18.98
C LEU A 75 0.95 -5.77 17.77
N SER A 76 2.10 -6.27 17.32
CA SER A 76 2.58 -5.99 15.96
C SER A 76 1.68 -6.67 14.92
N PRO A 77 1.46 -6.09 13.72
CA PRO A 77 0.54 -6.63 12.71
C PRO A 77 0.86 -8.08 12.28
N GLY A 78 2.15 -8.46 12.36
CA GLY A 78 2.59 -9.82 12.03
C GLY A 78 2.23 -10.90 13.07
N VAL A 79 1.78 -10.51 14.27
CA VAL A 79 1.40 -11.45 15.33
C VAL A 79 -0.06 -11.87 15.14
N PRO A 80 -0.35 -13.18 14.93
CA PRO A 80 -1.71 -13.66 14.81
C PRO A 80 -2.54 -13.48 16.09
N THR A 81 -3.77 -12.97 15.93
CA THR A 81 -4.69 -12.75 17.05
C THR A 81 -5.26 -14.05 17.61
N ASP A 82 -5.20 -15.12 16.83
CA ASP A 82 -5.67 -16.47 17.20
C ASP A 82 -4.63 -17.34 17.92
N LEU A 83 -3.41 -16.84 18.14
CA LEU A 83 -2.41 -17.52 18.94
C LEU A 83 -2.93 -17.82 20.37
N PRO A 84 -2.65 -19.02 20.93
CA PRO A 84 -3.10 -19.37 22.28
C PRO A 84 -2.75 -18.34 23.34
N VAL A 85 -1.55 -17.76 23.28
CA VAL A 85 -1.11 -16.73 24.23
C VAL A 85 -1.92 -15.44 24.08
N VAL A 86 -2.29 -15.03 22.87
CA VAL A 86 -3.11 -13.85 22.60
C VAL A 86 -4.55 -14.08 23.07
N LYS A 87 -5.11 -15.26 22.79
CA LYS A 87 -6.43 -15.67 23.32
C LYS A 87 -6.44 -15.65 24.87
N GLY A 88 -5.35 -16.11 25.49
CA GLY A 88 -5.20 -16.04 26.94
C GLY A 88 -5.26 -14.61 27.49
N PHE A 89 -4.78 -13.60 26.77
CA PHE A 89 -4.93 -12.20 27.17
C PHE A 89 -6.38 -11.73 27.09
N TYR A 90 -7.10 -12.07 26.01
CA TYR A 90 -8.53 -11.76 25.88
C TYR A 90 -9.35 -12.45 26.98
N ASP A 91 -9.08 -13.72 27.28
CA ASP A 91 -9.76 -14.49 28.33
C ASP A 91 -9.56 -13.90 29.73
N GLN A 92 -8.42 -13.24 29.98
CA GLN A 92 -8.12 -12.51 31.21
C GLN A 92 -8.74 -11.10 31.23
N GLY A 93 -9.41 -10.67 30.17
CA GLY A 93 -9.99 -9.35 30.06
C GLY A 93 -8.96 -8.23 29.87
N LEU A 94 -7.73 -8.55 29.49
CA LEU A 94 -6.71 -7.56 29.15
C LEU A 94 -7.09 -6.86 27.84
N PRO A 95 -7.03 -5.52 27.77
CA PRO A 95 -7.15 -4.82 26.51
C PRO A 95 -6.00 -5.23 25.56
N VAL A 96 -6.36 -5.54 24.31
CA VAL A 96 -5.39 -5.89 23.26
C VAL A 96 -5.57 -4.89 22.14
N TRP A 97 -4.56 -4.07 21.89
CA TRP A 97 -4.51 -3.07 20.84
C TRP A 97 -3.53 -3.47 19.76
N GLY A 98 -3.71 -2.93 18.56
CA GLY A 98 -2.67 -2.88 17.54
C GLY A 98 -1.82 -1.61 17.67
N GLU A 99 -0.74 -1.55 16.91
CA GLU A 99 0.13 -0.37 16.86
C GLU A 99 -0.60 0.86 16.28
N VAL A 100 -1.58 0.63 15.38
CA VAL A 100 -2.42 1.70 14.83
C VAL A 100 -3.31 2.30 15.90
N GLU A 101 -3.94 1.47 16.74
CA GLU A 101 -4.77 1.94 17.85
C GLU A 101 -3.93 2.73 18.88
N LEU A 102 -2.73 2.23 19.23
CA LEU A 102 -1.82 2.93 20.12
C LEU A 102 -1.46 4.32 19.57
N ALA A 103 -1.10 4.39 18.28
CA ALA A 103 -0.75 5.65 17.63
C ALA A 103 -1.94 6.62 17.56
N TYR A 104 -3.13 6.12 17.25
CA TYR A 104 -4.36 6.90 17.22
C TYR A 104 -4.71 7.49 18.61
N GLN A 105 -4.57 6.69 19.67
CA GLN A 105 -4.85 7.12 21.06
C GLN A 105 -3.85 8.16 21.59
N THR A 106 -2.67 8.24 21.02
CA THR A 106 -1.59 9.16 21.43
C THR A 106 -1.40 10.34 20.48
N GLY A 107 -1.85 10.19 19.23
CA GLY A 107 -1.81 11.23 18.22
C GLY A 107 -2.96 12.23 18.34
N LYS A 108 -2.94 13.23 17.47
CA LYS A 108 -3.94 14.29 17.38
C LYS A 108 -4.29 14.59 15.92
N GLY A 109 -5.34 15.41 15.76
CA GLY A 109 -5.80 15.85 14.45
C GLY A 109 -6.73 14.86 13.75
N GLU A 110 -6.93 15.05 12.45
CA GLU A 110 -7.81 14.22 11.64
C GLU A 110 -7.08 13.02 11.04
N VAL A 111 -7.78 11.89 10.91
CA VAL A 111 -7.26 10.70 10.23
C VAL A 111 -8.06 10.41 8.97
N LEU A 112 -7.37 10.24 7.86
CA LEU A 112 -7.90 9.72 6.60
C LEU A 112 -7.28 8.33 6.38
N ALA A 113 -8.11 7.27 6.33
CA ALA A 113 -7.62 5.89 6.36
C ALA A 113 -8.02 5.11 5.10
N ILE A 114 -7.09 4.38 4.52
CA ILE A 114 -7.29 3.62 3.29
C ILE A 114 -6.97 2.15 3.52
N THR A 115 -7.93 1.27 3.18
CA THR A 115 -7.74 -0.16 3.11
C THR A 115 -8.23 -0.73 1.77
N GLY A 116 -8.11 -2.01 1.59
CA GLY A 116 -8.47 -2.75 0.37
C GLY A 116 -7.49 -3.88 0.11
N THR A 117 -7.76 -4.73 -0.85
CA THR A 117 -6.79 -5.74 -1.29
C THR A 117 -5.70 -5.08 -2.12
N ASN A 118 -6.07 -4.31 -3.15
CA ASN A 118 -5.16 -3.66 -4.08
C ASN A 118 -5.37 -2.13 -4.09
N GLY A 119 -4.37 -1.37 -4.58
CA GLY A 119 -4.46 0.09 -4.79
C GLY A 119 -4.11 0.94 -3.56
N LYS A 120 -4.08 0.39 -2.35
CA LYS A 120 -3.83 1.13 -1.10
C LYS A 120 -2.66 2.11 -1.19
N THR A 121 -1.48 1.61 -1.54
CA THR A 121 -0.24 2.40 -1.57
C THR A 121 -0.33 3.58 -2.53
N THR A 122 -0.86 3.37 -3.73
CA THR A 122 -1.02 4.44 -4.73
C THR A 122 -2.03 5.49 -4.25
N THR A 123 -3.18 5.05 -3.75
CA THR A 123 -4.22 5.95 -3.23
C THR A 123 -3.72 6.74 -2.02
N THR A 124 -3.02 6.09 -1.08
CA THR A 124 -2.45 6.73 0.10
C THR A 124 -1.39 7.76 -0.26
N ALA A 125 -0.48 7.44 -1.19
CA ALA A 125 0.54 8.37 -1.63
C ALA A 125 -0.05 9.57 -2.38
N LEU A 126 -1.03 9.34 -3.26
CA LEU A 126 -1.74 10.40 -3.97
C LEU A 126 -2.53 11.30 -3.02
N LEU A 127 -3.29 10.71 -2.10
CA LEU A 127 -4.01 11.47 -1.08
C LEU A 127 -3.05 12.25 -0.19
N GLY A 128 -1.93 11.64 0.21
CA GLY A 128 -0.86 12.31 0.93
C GLY A 128 -0.30 13.54 0.21
N LYS A 129 -0.08 13.44 -1.11
CA LYS A 129 0.32 14.59 -1.95
C LYS A 129 -0.74 15.68 -1.95
N ILE A 130 -2.02 15.33 -2.22
CA ILE A 130 -3.12 16.29 -2.24
C ILE A 130 -3.23 17.02 -0.89
N MET A 131 -3.19 16.27 0.21
CA MET A 131 -3.27 16.87 1.54
C MET A 131 -2.05 17.73 1.86
N SER A 132 -0.83 17.30 1.51
CA SER A 132 0.41 18.08 1.74
C SER A 132 0.45 19.38 0.95
N ASP A 133 -0.17 19.43 -0.23
CA ASP A 133 -0.28 20.66 -1.02
C ASP A 133 -1.35 21.62 -0.43
N ALA A 134 -2.31 21.10 0.34
CA ALA A 134 -3.47 21.84 0.84
C ALA A 134 -3.42 22.17 2.34
N ARG A 135 -2.62 21.47 3.14
CA ARG A 135 -2.58 21.56 4.61
C ARG A 135 -1.16 21.73 5.14
N PRO A 136 -0.95 22.49 6.22
CA PRO A 136 0.40 22.80 6.74
C PRO A 136 1.07 21.63 7.46
N SER A 137 0.29 20.67 7.98
CA SER A 137 0.81 19.53 8.74
C SER A 137 0.16 18.24 8.26
N VAL A 138 0.93 17.41 7.56
CA VAL A 138 0.45 16.14 7.01
C VAL A 138 1.47 15.03 7.26
N PHE A 139 1.00 13.89 7.75
CA PHE A 139 1.82 12.69 7.90
C PHE A 139 1.20 11.54 7.07
N VAL A 140 2.04 10.90 6.25
CA VAL A 140 1.68 9.67 5.53
C VAL A 140 2.32 8.50 6.27
N VAL A 141 1.50 7.61 6.80
CA VAL A 141 1.92 6.57 7.76
C VAL A 141 1.20 5.23 7.57
N GLY A 142 1.58 4.23 8.34
CA GLY A 142 0.89 2.96 8.48
C GLY A 142 1.60 1.79 7.82
N ASN A 143 0.89 0.99 7.04
CA ASN A 143 1.42 -0.21 6.39
C ASN A 143 2.52 0.08 5.35
N ILE A 144 2.67 1.32 4.92
CA ILE A 144 3.74 1.79 4.04
C ILE A 144 4.67 2.78 4.75
N GLY A 145 5.94 2.75 4.36
CA GLY A 145 6.93 3.76 4.74
C GLY A 145 7.16 3.85 6.25
N THR A 146 6.57 4.87 6.86
CA THR A 146 6.78 5.24 8.26
C THR A 146 5.71 4.63 9.17
N PRO A 147 6.06 3.89 10.23
CA PRO A 147 5.09 3.41 11.20
C PRO A 147 4.31 4.58 11.83
N TYR A 148 3.01 4.41 12.04
CA TYR A 148 2.18 5.46 12.62
C TYR A 148 2.66 5.84 14.02
N THR A 149 3.05 4.86 14.84
CA THR A 149 3.61 5.06 16.20
C THR A 149 4.81 5.99 16.24
N SER A 150 5.63 6.04 15.19
CA SER A 150 6.83 6.88 15.17
C SER A 150 6.55 8.37 14.94
N LYS A 151 5.31 8.72 14.58
CA LYS A 151 4.90 10.09 14.24
C LYS A 151 3.81 10.65 15.14
N SER A 152 3.13 9.82 15.91
CA SER A 152 1.95 10.24 16.69
C SER A 152 2.20 11.41 17.65
N LEU A 153 3.37 11.50 18.27
CA LEU A 153 3.72 12.59 19.20
C LEU A 153 4.12 13.91 18.50
N GLU A 154 4.41 13.87 17.22
CA GLU A 154 4.68 15.08 16.42
C GLU A 154 3.36 15.75 15.94
N MET A 155 2.23 15.07 16.10
CA MET A 155 0.92 15.50 15.59
C MET A 155 0.29 16.55 16.51
N THR A 156 -0.38 17.52 15.90
CA THR A 156 -1.14 18.58 16.54
C THR A 156 -2.61 18.50 16.16
N ASP A 157 -3.46 19.32 16.77
CA ASP A 157 -4.88 19.35 16.43
C ASP A 157 -5.16 19.80 14.96
N GLU A 158 -4.18 20.42 14.29
CA GLU A 158 -4.24 20.83 12.88
C GLU A 158 -3.69 19.76 11.92
N THR A 159 -3.15 18.67 12.44
CA THR A 159 -2.53 17.62 11.64
C THR A 159 -3.57 16.80 10.89
N VAL A 160 -3.28 16.49 9.64
CA VAL A 160 -3.99 15.46 8.86
C VAL A 160 -3.09 14.24 8.69
N THR A 161 -3.55 13.12 9.19
CA THR A 161 -2.87 11.82 9.05
C THR A 161 -3.49 11.03 7.91
N VAL A 162 -2.71 10.73 6.88
CA VAL A 162 -3.11 9.84 5.78
C VAL A 162 -2.51 8.46 6.05
N ALA A 163 -3.35 7.49 6.40
CA ALA A 163 -2.93 6.20 6.89
C ALA A 163 -3.29 5.05 5.92
N GLU A 164 -2.27 4.31 5.46
CA GLU A 164 -2.51 3.02 4.83
C GLU A 164 -2.72 1.95 5.90
N ILE A 165 -3.88 1.29 5.90
CA ILE A 165 -4.22 0.29 6.93
C ILE A 165 -4.43 -1.08 6.27
N SER A 166 -3.63 -2.06 6.71
CA SER A 166 -3.79 -3.46 6.32
C SER A 166 -4.93 -4.12 7.09
N SER A 167 -5.40 -5.29 6.62
CA SER A 167 -6.37 -6.09 7.36
C SER A 167 -5.82 -6.52 8.72
N PHE A 168 -4.52 -6.87 8.82
CA PHE A 168 -3.90 -7.27 10.08
C PHE A 168 -3.91 -6.15 11.13
N GLN A 169 -3.76 -4.90 10.71
CA GLN A 169 -3.85 -3.74 11.60
C GLN A 169 -5.28 -3.45 12.07
N LEU A 170 -6.27 -3.75 11.21
CA LEU A 170 -7.68 -3.58 11.57
C LEU A 170 -8.19 -4.62 12.59
N GLU A 171 -7.57 -5.81 12.69
CA GLU A 171 -7.97 -6.85 13.65
C GLU A 171 -7.97 -6.36 15.11
N THR A 172 -7.18 -5.33 15.42
CA THR A 172 -6.88 -4.91 16.80
C THR A 172 -7.14 -3.43 17.06
N ILE A 173 -8.04 -2.82 16.27
CA ILE A 173 -8.56 -1.48 16.56
C ILE A 173 -9.63 -1.55 17.66
N TRP A 174 -9.74 -0.47 18.42
CA TRP A 174 -10.74 -0.31 19.50
C TRP A 174 -11.55 0.98 19.36
N LYS A 175 -10.87 2.13 19.29
CA LYS A 175 -11.49 3.47 19.11
C LYS A 175 -11.07 4.16 17.81
N PHE A 176 -10.22 3.53 17.03
CA PHE A 176 -9.78 4.09 15.76
C PHE A 176 -10.98 4.48 14.89
N ALA A 177 -11.13 5.78 14.65
CA ALA A 177 -12.25 6.38 13.92
C ALA A 177 -11.71 7.42 12.91
N PRO A 178 -11.47 7.03 11.65
CA PRO A 178 -11.05 7.99 10.63
C PRO A 178 -12.21 8.92 10.25
N ARG A 179 -11.92 10.22 10.03
CA ARG A 179 -12.88 11.21 9.53
C ARG A 179 -13.35 10.85 8.11
N VAL A 180 -12.44 10.39 7.27
CA VAL A 180 -12.76 9.83 5.96
C VAL A 180 -12.03 8.50 5.80
N SER A 181 -12.76 7.45 5.49
CA SER A 181 -12.18 6.13 5.18
C SER A 181 -12.39 5.74 3.72
N ALA A 182 -11.61 4.78 3.22
CA ALA A 182 -11.86 4.14 1.94
C ALA A 182 -11.59 2.64 2.00
N ILE A 183 -12.45 1.86 1.33
CA ILE A 183 -12.20 0.45 1.00
C ILE A 183 -12.20 0.34 -0.53
N LEU A 184 -11.01 0.10 -1.11
CA LEU A 184 -10.83 0.21 -2.56
C LEU A 184 -11.38 -1.01 -3.33
N ASN A 185 -11.24 -2.18 -2.77
CA ASN A 185 -11.71 -3.46 -3.31
C ASN A 185 -11.47 -4.57 -2.29
N ILE A 186 -12.21 -5.67 -2.41
CA ILE A 186 -12.02 -6.88 -1.62
C ILE A 186 -11.98 -8.08 -2.55
N THR A 187 -10.79 -8.62 -2.80
CA THR A 187 -10.56 -9.86 -3.56
C THR A 187 -9.79 -10.83 -2.68
N GLU A 188 -9.81 -12.10 -2.99
CA GLU A 188 -9.15 -13.14 -2.19
C GLU A 188 -7.67 -12.84 -1.97
N ASP A 189 -7.28 -12.75 -0.69
CA ASP A 189 -5.91 -12.56 -0.24
C ASP A 189 -5.79 -12.93 1.23
N HIS A 190 -4.59 -13.28 1.68
CA HIS A 190 -4.26 -13.53 3.10
C HIS A 190 -5.16 -14.57 3.82
N LEU A 191 -5.73 -15.57 3.11
CA LEU A 191 -6.55 -16.62 3.72
C LEU A 191 -5.76 -17.54 4.65
N ASN A 192 -4.44 -17.59 4.52
CA ASN A 192 -3.57 -18.24 5.51
C ASN A 192 -3.61 -17.55 6.88
N ARG A 193 -4.03 -16.29 6.97
CA ARG A 193 -4.20 -15.53 8.22
C ARG A 193 -5.66 -15.45 8.65
N HIS A 194 -6.56 -15.09 7.74
CA HIS A 194 -7.97 -14.86 8.03
C HIS A 194 -8.83 -16.13 7.92
N HIS A 195 -8.26 -17.25 7.43
CA HIS A 195 -8.89 -18.56 7.27
C HIS A 195 -10.04 -18.62 6.27
N THR A 196 -10.91 -17.61 6.22
CA THR A 196 -12.05 -17.54 5.31
C THR A 196 -12.17 -16.17 4.65
N MET A 197 -12.78 -16.14 3.46
CA MET A 197 -13.12 -14.89 2.79
C MET A 197 -14.08 -14.02 3.61
N ALA A 198 -15.03 -14.64 4.31
CA ALA A 198 -15.98 -13.96 5.18
C ALA A 198 -15.27 -13.19 6.32
N GLU A 199 -14.26 -13.80 6.94
CA GLU A 199 -13.48 -13.13 7.97
C GLU A 199 -12.61 -12.00 7.40
N TYR A 200 -12.00 -12.21 6.22
CA TYR A 200 -11.22 -11.17 5.56
C TYR A 200 -12.08 -9.94 5.22
N ILE A 201 -13.31 -10.13 4.71
CA ILE A 201 -14.29 -9.08 4.47
C ILE A 201 -14.62 -8.35 5.77
N ARG A 202 -15.06 -9.10 6.79
CA ARG A 202 -15.43 -8.56 8.12
C ARG A 202 -14.33 -7.66 8.69
N VAL A 203 -13.08 -8.13 8.61
CA VAL A 203 -11.95 -7.38 9.16
C VAL A 203 -11.70 -6.08 8.40
N LYS A 204 -11.82 -6.05 7.06
CA LYS A 204 -11.69 -4.81 6.30
C LYS A 204 -12.80 -3.81 6.59
N GLU A 205 -14.02 -4.29 6.79
CA GLU A 205 -15.18 -3.48 7.15
C GLU A 205 -15.03 -2.79 8.52
N LEU A 206 -14.20 -3.33 9.42
CA LEU A 206 -13.91 -2.69 10.71
C LEU A 206 -13.38 -1.26 10.60
N ILE A 207 -12.84 -0.84 9.46
CA ILE A 207 -12.36 0.54 9.27
C ILE A 207 -13.45 1.59 9.53
N THR A 208 -14.73 1.20 9.39
CA THR A 208 -15.90 2.07 9.64
C THR A 208 -16.53 1.90 11.02
N SER A 209 -16.07 0.93 11.82
CA SER A 209 -16.77 0.47 13.03
C SER A 209 -17.01 1.56 14.10
N ASN A 210 -16.13 2.56 14.13
CA ASN A 210 -16.23 3.67 15.09
C ASN A 210 -16.57 5.01 14.42
N GLN A 211 -16.81 5.04 13.10
CA GLN A 211 -17.22 6.24 12.39
C GLN A 211 -18.66 6.65 12.74
N GLY A 212 -18.89 7.95 12.86
CA GLY A 212 -20.21 8.53 13.07
C GLY A 212 -20.91 8.95 11.76
N PRO A 213 -22.13 9.48 11.84
CA PRO A 213 -22.92 9.89 10.68
C PRO A 213 -22.33 11.09 9.92
N GLU A 214 -21.47 11.87 10.55
CA GLU A 214 -20.77 13.01 9.91
C GLU A 214 -19.50 12.60 9.19
N ASP A 215 -19.06 11.35 9.38
CA ASP A 215 -17.88 10.79 8.72
C ASP A 215 -18.23 10.23 7.34
N VAL A 216 -17.23 9.93 6.55
CA VAL A 216 -17.42 9.46 5.16
C VAL A 216 -16.66 8.17 4.93
N CYS A 217 -17.27 7.23 4.21
CA CYS A 217 -16.61 6.05 3.69
C CYS A 217 -16.70 5.99 2.17
N VAL A 218 -15.54 5.99 1.50
CA VAL A 218 -15.42 5.91 0.03
C VAL A 218 -15.30 4.45 -0.39
N LEU A 219 -16.19 3.98 -1.26
CA LEU A 219 -16.36 2.58 -1.63
C LEU A 219 -16.38 2.38 -3.14
N ASN A 220 -15.82 1.27 -3.62
CA ASN A 220 -15.93 0.87 -5.02
C ASN A 220 -17.33 0.32 -5.33
N TYR A 221 -18.04 0.96 -6.25
CA TYR A 221 -19.37 0.52 -6.66
C TYR A 221 -19.37 -0.76 -7.48
N GLU A 222 -18.26 -1.05 -8.19
CA GLU A 222 -18.12 -2.25 -9.01
C GLU A 222 -17.82 -3.51 -8.18
N ASP A 223 -17.34 -3.33 -6.95
CA ASP A 223 -17.21 -4.41 -5.97
C ASP A 223 -18.57 -4.67 -5.30
N GLU A 224 -19.14 -5.84 -5.56
CA GLU A 224 -20.47 -6.21 -5.07
C GLU A 224 -20.53 -6.25 -3.53
N ILE A 225 -19.46 -6.71 -2.89
CA ILE A 225 -19.34 -6.75 -1.42
C ILE A 225 -19.44 -5.34 -0.86
N LEU A 226 -18.66 -4.41 -1.42
CA LEU A 226 -18.63 -3.02 -0.96
C LEU A 226 -19.90 -2.26 -1.28
N ARG A 227 -20.54 -2.56 -2.41
CA ARG A 227 -21.84 -1.96 -2.77
C ARG A 227 -22.94 -2.36 -1.80
N GLU A 228 -22.97 -3.63 -1.36
CA GLU A 228 -23.93 -4.08 -0.34
C GLU A 228 -23.57 -3.54 1.05
N PHE A 229 -22.29 -3.56 1.42
CA PHE A 229 -21.80 -3.03 2.69
C PHE A 229 -22.21 -1.56 2.90
N GLY A 230 -22.02 -0.73 1.89
CA GLY A 230 -22.33 0.71 1.97
C GLY A 230 -23.80 1.06 2.21
N LYS A 231 -24.73 0.10 2.03
CA LYS A 231 -26.16 0.29 2.34
C LYS A 231 -26.47 0.28 3.85
N SER A 232 -25.57 -0.26 4.67
CA SER A 232 -25.80 -0.52 6.10
C SER A 232 -24.82 0.19 7.05
N ILE A 233 -23.83 0.90 6.53
CA ILE A 233 -22.84 1.62 7.35
C ILE A 233 -23.41 2.90 7.97
N VAL A 234 -22.84 3.31 9.10
CA VAL A 234 -23.23 4.55 9.79
C VAL A 234 -22.72 5.81 9.10
N PRO A 235 -21.43 5.87 8.66
CA PRO A 235 -20.91 7.03 7.94
C PRO A 235 -21.60 7.18 6.57
N LYS A 236 -21.50 8.36 5.97
CA LYS A 236 -21.96 8.60 4.60
C LYS A 236 -21.18 7.75 3.61
N ALA A 237 -21.86 6.85 2.91
CA ALA A 237 -21.26 6.11 1.80
C ALA A 237 -21.11 7.00 0.57
N VAL A 238 -19.91 7.07 -0.01
CA VAL A 238 -19.61 7.75 -1.26
C VAL A 238 -18.97 6.73 -2.21
N TYR A 239 -19.57 6.53 -3.37
CA TYR A 239 -19.11 5.51 -4.30
C TYR A 239 -18.23 6.10 -5.41
N PHE A 240 -17.28 5.29 -5.88
CA PHE A 240 -16.58 5.53 -7.14
C PHE A 240 -16.83 4.39 -8.13
N SER A 241 -16.80 4.71 -9.44
CA SER A 241 -16.96 3.73 -10.52
C SER A 241 -16.19 4.14 -11.78
N SER A 242 -15.44 3.20 -12.34
CA SER A 242 -14.82 3.35 -13.66
C SER A 242 -15.67 2.80 -14.80
N ALA A 243 -16.74 2.06 -14.51
CA ALA A 243 -17.54 1.33 -15.50
C ALA A 243 -18.91 1.95 -15.80
N ARG A 244 -19.40 2.82 -14.92
CA ARG A 244 -20.74 3.44 -15.07
C ARG A 244 -20.85 4.81 -14.39
N GLU A 245 -21.79 5.61 -14.87
CA GLU A 245 -22.20 6.84 -14.20
C GLU A 245 -23.01 6.53 -12.95
N LEU A 246 -22.75 7.28 -11.89
CA LEU A 246 -23.47 7.19 -10.61
C LEU A 246 -24.41 8.38 -10.44
N GLU A 247 -25.55 8.19 -9.75
CA GLU A 247 -26.43 9.27 -9.37
C GLU A 247 -25.74 10.26 -8.41
N GLN A 248 -24.92 9.76 -7.49
CA GLN A 248 -24.03 10.49 -6.61
C GLN A 248 -22.72 9.71 -6.45
N GLY A 249 -21.59 10.42 -6.36
CA GLY A 249 -20.28 9.83 -6.25
C GLY A 249 -19.31 10.34 -7.30
N ILE A 250 -18.21 9.62 -7.51
CA ILE A 250 -17.21 9.97 -8.48
C ILE A 250 -17.09 8.85 -9.53
N PHE A 251 -17.09 9.20 -10.81
CA PHE A 251 -17.13 8.21 -11.87
C PHE A 251 -16.44 8.67 -13.15
N LEU A 252 -16.17 7.71 -14.02
CA LEU A 252 -15.60 7.93 -15.34
C LEU A 252 -16.73 8.02 -16.38
N ARG A 253 -16.79 9.15 -17.13
CA ARG A 253 -17.64 9.35 -18.31
C ARG A 253 -16.72 9.57 -19.52
N GLY A 254 -16.61 8.57 -20.38
CA GLY A 254 -15.62 8.58 -21.47
C GLY A 254 -14.19 8.69 -20.93
N ASP A 255 -13.52 9.80 -21.21
CA ASP A 255 -12.19 10.12 -20.70
C ASP A 255 -12.20 11.13 -19.52
N GLN A 256 -13.39 11.53 -19.05
CA GLN A 256 -13.54 12.54 -18.00
C GLN A 256 -13.91 11.91 -16.65
N ILE A 257 -13.12 12.16 -15.61
CA ILE A 257 -13.49 11.88 -14.21
C ILE A 257 -14.40 13.02 -13.73
N ILE A 258 -15.55 12.65 -13.16
CA ILE A 258 -16.60 13.57 -12.72
C ILE A 258 -16.99 13.24 -11.29
N LEU A 259 -17.05 14.25 -10.44
CA LEU A 259 -17.66 14.18 -9.11
C LEU A 259 -19.08 14.76 -9.16
N ARG A 260 -20.09 13.95 -8.82
CA ARG A 260 -21.49 14.39 -8.73
C ARG A 260 -21.93 14.35 -7.28
N THR A 261 -22.32 15.50 -6.78
CA THR A 261 -22.93 15.68 -5.45
C THR A 261 -24.42 15.88 -5.58
N GLU A 262 -25.13 16.04 -4.47
CA GLU A 262 -26.55 16.41 -4.48
C GLU A 262 -26.83 17.80 -5.11
N LYS A 263 -25.80 18.65 -5.16
CA LYS A 263 -25.96 20.06 -5.56
C LYS A 263 -25.46 20.34 -6.96
N GLU A 264 -24.41 19.64 -7.38
CA GLU A 264 -23.70 19.96 -8.62
C GLU A 264 -22.93 18.75 -9.18
N GLU A 265 -22.59 18.87 -10.45
CA GLU A 265 -21.68 17.97 -11.16
C GLU A 265 -20.38 18.73 -11.48
N ILE A 266 -19.26 18.22 -10.97
CA ILE A 266 -17.96 18.85 -11.07
C ILE A 266 -17.06 18.01 -11.98
N PRO A 267 -16.70 18.48 -13.18
CA PRO A 267 -15.65 17.85 -13.98
C PRO A 267 -14.31 17.94 -13.24
N VAL A 268 -13.69 16.82 -12.93
CA VAL A 268 -12.44 16.78 -12.15
C VAL A 268 -11.22 16.90 -13.08
N VAL A 269 -11.00 15.92 -13.95
CA VAL A 269 -9.81 15.84 -14.83
C VAL A 269 -10.09 14.89 -15.99
N ARG A 270 -9.43 15.10 -17.14
CA ARG A 270 -9.38 14.08 -18.19
C ARG A 270 -8.29 13.06 -17.90
N THR A 271 -8.53 11.78 -18.21
CA THR A 271 -7.54 10.72 -17.96
C THR A 271 -6.23 10.93 -18.70
N GLY A 272 -6.27 11.59 -19.86
CA GLY A 272 -5.07 11.95 -20.63
C GLY A 272 -4.19 13.04 -19.99
N GLU A 273 -4.68 13.77 -18.98
CA GLU A 273 -3.91 14.75 -18.22
C GLU A 273 -3.19 14.12 -17.02
N LEU A 274 -3.57 12.87 -16.67
CA LEU A 274 -2.94 12.11 -15.58
C LEU A 274 -1.67 11.43 -16.06
N LYS A 275 -0.65 11.41 -15.21
CA LYS A 275 0.58 10.63 -15.44
C LYS A 275 0.44 9.17 -14.96
N LEU A 276 -0.62 8.87 -14.24
CA LEU A 276 -1.00 7.52 -13.84
C LEU A 276 -1.76 6.83 -14.97
N LEU A 277 -1.35 5.62 -15.33
CA LEU A 277 -1.93 4.87 -16.43
C LEU A 277 -2.78 3.69 -15.93
N GLY A 278 -3.81 3.38 -16.72
CA GLY A 278 -4.66 2.20 -16.51
C GLY A 278 -5.88 2.47 -15.63
N THR A 279 -6.98 1.74 -15.92
CA THR A 279 -8.29 1.91 -15.26
C THR A 279 -8.21 1.77 -13.75
N HIS A 280 -7.42 0.80 -13.24
CA HIS A 280 -7.22 0.61 -11.81
C HIS A 280 -6.58 1.85 -11.14
N ASN A 281 -5.72 2.60 -11.86
CA ASN A 281 -5.17 3.84 -11.34
C ASN A 281 -6.17 4.99 -11.41
N PHE A 282 -7.06 5.01 -12.41
CA PHE A 282 -8.17 5.98 -12.42
C PHE A 282 -9.12 5.75 -11.25
N GLU A 283 -9.36 4.50 -10.85
CA GLU A 283 -10.08 4.15 -9.62
C GLU A 283 -9.36 4.65 -8.36
N ASN A 284 -8.03 4.46 -8.26
CA ASN A 284 -7.22 4.99 -7.18
C ASN A 284 -7.29 6.53 -7.12
N VAL A 285 -7.26 7.21 -8.28
CA VAL A 285 -7.43 8.68 -8.38
C VAL A 285 -8.81 9.08 -7.91
N MET A 286 -9.87 8.42 -8.38
CA MET A 286 -11.25 8.73 -7.98
C MET A 286 -11.43 8.58 -6.47
N ALA A 287 -10.89 7.51 -5.86
CA ALA A 287 -10.94 7.31 -4.42
C ALA A 287 -10.21 8.44 -3.66
N ALA A 288 -8.99 8.79 -4.07
CA ALA A 288 -8.20 9.86 -3.44
C ALA A 288 -8.88 11.23 -3.59
N VAL A 289 -9.44 11.55 -4.77
CA VAL A 289 -10.19 12.78 -5.04
C VAL A 289 -11.42 12.87 -4.13
N ALA A 290 -12.22 11.80 -4.06
CA ALA A 290 -13.39 11.77 -3.18
C ALA A 290 -12.99 11.98 -1.72
N MET A 291 -11.98 11.27 -1.23
CA MET A 291 -11.48 11.45 0.14
C MET A 291 -11.03 12.88 0.42
N ALA A 292 -10.23 13.47 -0.48
CA ALA A 292 -9.73 14.84 -0.32
C ALA A 292 -10.86 15.87 -0.35
N TYR A 293 -11.84 15.72 -1.26
CA TYR A 293 -12.99 16.60 -1.36
C TYR A 293 -13.82 16.59 -0.07
N TYR A 294 -14.13 15.40 0.46
CA TYR A 294 -14.86 15.26 1.72
C TYR A 294 -14.03 15.61 2.97
N ALA A 295 -12.70 15.65 2.87
CA ALA A 295 -11.81 16.24 3.87
C ALA A 295 -11.68 17.78 3.73
N GLY A 296 -12.48 18.41 2.85
CA GLY A 296 -12.57 19.86 2.70
C GLY A 296 -11.43 20.50 1.92
N VAL A 297 -10.80 19.79 0.98
CA VAL A 297 -9.85 20.37 0.02
C VAL A 297 -10.61 20.91 -1.18
N ASP A 298 -10.27 22.12 -1.63
CA ASP A 298 -10.87 22.73 -2.82
C ASP A 298 -10.48 21.97 -4.10
N MET A 299 -11.41 21.94 -5.08
CA MET A 299 -11.25 21.14 -6.29
C MET A 299 -10.07 21.59 -7.17
N ASP A 300 -9.72 22.86 -7.18
CA ASP A 300 -8.61 23.35 -8.00
C ASP A 300 -7.24 22.93 -7.43
N SER A 301 -7.12 22.86 -6.11
CA SER A 301 -5.95 22.28 -5.45
C SER A 301 -5.86 20.77 -5.72
N ILE A 302 -6.98 20.04 -5.63
CA ILE A 302 -7.03 18.60 -5.97
C ILE A 302 -6.56 18.39 -7.41
N ARG A 303 -7.09 19.14 -8.39
CA ARG A 303 -6.71 19.03 -9.82
C ARG A 303 -5.22 19.21 -10.04
N ARG A 304 -4.62 20.25 -9.47
CA ARG A 304 -3.17 20.49 -9.57
C ARG A 304 -2.38 19.28 -9.08
N SER A 305 -2.69 18.82 -7.87
CA SER A 305 -1.95 17.73 -7.23
C SER A 305 -2.03 16.41 -8.02
N ILE A 306 -3.23 16.03 -8.52
CA ILE A 306 -3.39 14.78 -9.29
C ILE A 306 -2.72 14.82 -10.65
N CYS A 307 -2.67 15.99 -11.33
CA CYS A 307 -1.97 16.15 -12.61
C CYS A 307 -0.43 16.14 -12.43
N GLU A 308 0.06 16.59 -11.29
CA GLU A 308 1.50 16.58 -10.97
C GLU A 308 2.00 15.20 -10.51
N PHE A 309 1.14 14.39 -9.92
CA PHE A 309 1.51 13.12 -9.30
C PHE A 309 1.98 12.09 -10.34
N THR A 310 3.19 11.56 -10.17
CA THR A 310 3.87 10.69 -11.16
C THR A 310 3.80 9.20 -10.85
N ALA A 311 3.15 8.79 -9.82
CA ALA A 311 3.06 7.46 -9.23
C ALA A 311 3.96 7.26 -7.99
N VAL A 312 3.75 6.15 -7.32
CA VAL A 312 4.65 5.65 -6.26
C VAL A 312 5.91 5.14 -6.93
N GLU A 313 7.05 5.51 -6.40
CA GLU A 313 8.35 5.08 -6.90
C GLU A 313 8.39 3.55 -7.11
N HIS A 314 8.92 3.13 -8.24
CA HIS A 314 9.02 1.73 -8.69
C HIS A 314 7.68 1.01 -8.99
N ARG A 315 6.55 1.71 -9.08
CA ARG A 315 5.24 1.12 -9.44
C ARG A 315 4.63 1.83 -10.66
N ILE A 316 4.93 1.33 -11.85
CA ILE A 316 4.55 1.93 -13.15
C ILE A 316 4.88 3.44 -13.15
N GLU A 317 6.00 3.78 -12.51
CA GLU A 317 6.49 5.14 -12.34
C GLU A 317 6.95 5.69 -13.69
N TYR A 318 6.36 6.79 -14.15
CA TYR A 318 6.87 7.50 -15.31
C TYR A 318 8.23 8.13 -14.98
N VAL A 319 9.27 7.77 -15.72
CA VAL A 319 10.63 8.24 -15.48
C VAL A 319 10.95 9.47 -16.34
N THR A 320 10.76 9.36 -17.65
CA THR A 320 11.01 10.41 -18.63
C THR A 320 10.53 10.01 -20.03
N GLU A 321 10.54 10.95 -20.96
CA GLU A 321 10.42 10.66 -22.40
C GLU A 321 11.69 11.11 -23.12
N LYS A 322 12.28 10.26 -23.97
CA LYS A 322 13.42 10.55 -24.81
C LYS A 322 13.15 10.13 -26.24
N ASN A 323 13.39 11.03 -27.19
CA ASN A 323 13.17 10.77 -28.61
C ASN A 323 11.74 10.27 -28.95
N GLY A 324 10.73 10.73 -28.19
CA GLY A 324 9.34 10.29 -28.31
C GLY A 324 9.05 8.92 -27.71
N VAL A 325 9.98 8.30 -26.99
CA VAL A 325 9.83 7.03 -26.26
C VAL A 325 9.66 7.31 -24.77
N ALA A 326 8.55 6.83 -24.20
CA ALA A 326 8.25 6.99 -22.78
C ALA A 326 8.83 5.82 -21.96
N TYR A 327 9.48 6.09 -20.83
CA TYR A 327 10.10 5.09 -19.96
C TYR A 327 9.36 4.99 -18.63
N TYR A 328 9.02 3.74 -18.25
CA TYR A 328 8.27 3.43 -17.04
C TYR A 328 9.01 2.41 -16.17
N ASN A 329 9.06 2.68 -14.87
CA ASN A 329 9.69 1.84 -13.87
C ASN A 329 8.64 1.14 -13.01
N ASP A 330 8.47 -0.17 -13.22
CA ASP A 330 7.65 -1.05 -12.40
C ASP A 330 8.51 -2.15 -11.76
N SER A 331 9.68 -1.77 -11.24
CA SER A 331 10.60 -2.71 -10.59
C SER A 331 9.96 -3.46 -9.41
N LYS A 332 8.88 -2.95 -8.82
CA LYS A 332 8.08 -3.59 -7.79
C LYS A 332 7.21 -4.74 -8.32
N GLY A 333 7.09 -4.92 -9.62
CA GLY A 333 6.46 -6.06 -10.29
C GLY A 333 7.30 -7.33 -10.16
N THR A 334 7.46 -7.85 -8.93
CA THR A 334 8.38 -8.96 -8.57
C THR A 334 7.77 -10.35 -8.73
N ASN A 335 6.59 -10.46 -9.33
CA ASN A 335 5.90 -11.70 -9.65
C ASN A 335 5.05 -11.53 -10.92
N PRO A 336 4.60 -12.63 -11.56
CA PRO A 336 3.80 -12.56 -12.80
C PRO A 336 2.51 -11.74 -12.67
N ASP A 337 1.75 -11.89 -11.58
CA ASP A 337 0.47 -11.18 -11.38
C ASP A 337 0.64 -9.66 -11.38
N ALA A 338 1.69 -9.18 -10.70
CA ALA A 338 2.00 -7.75 -10.69
C ALA A 338 2.42 -7.26 -12.09
N ALA A 339 3.25 -8.04 -12.79
CA ALA A 339 3.71 -7.68 -14.12
C ALA A 339 2.60 -7.74 -15.19
N ILE A 340 1.59 -8.61 -15.03
CA ILE A 340 0.37 -8.59 -15.85
C ILE A 340 -0.31 -7.22 -15.75
N LYS A 341 -0.50 -6.71 -14.54
CA LYS A 341 -1.08 -5.38 -14.31
C LYS A 341 -0.22 -4.27 -14.90
N GLY A 342 1.11 -4.41 -14.83
CA GLY A 342 2.06 -3.49 -15.44
C GLY A 342 1.85 -3.38 -16.95
N ILE A 343 1.80 -4.51 -17.67
CA ILE A 343 1.62 -4.46 -19.13
C ILE A 343 0.20 -4.07 -19.53
N GLN A 344 -0.82 -4.49 -18.78
CA GLN A 344 -2.21 -4.09 -19.04
C GLN A 344 -2.40 -2.57 -18.96
N ALA A 345 -1.65 -1.88 -18.09
CA ALA A 345 -1.70 -0.43 -17.93
C ALA A 345 -1.09 0.33 -19.12
N MET A 346 -0.26 -0.31 -19.92
CA MET A 346 0.38 0.35 -21.07
C MET A 346 -0.66 0.70 -22.16
N ASN A 347 -0.54 1.92 -22.66
CA ASN A 347 -1.38 2.49 -23.72
C ASN A 347 -0.60 2.79 -25.02
N ARG A 348 0.67 2.36 -25.09
CA ARG A 348 1.57 2.48 -26.24
C ARG A 348 2.16 1.10 -26.57
N PRO A 349 2.59 0.85 -27.81
CA PRO A 349 3.42 -0.32 -28.09
C PRO A 349 4.64 -0.34 -27.17
N THR A 350 4.91 -1.48 -26.54
CA THR A 350 5.82 -1.55 -25.40
C THR A 350 6.99 -2.49 -25.64
N LEU A 351 8.20 -2.05 -25.30
CA LEU A 351 9.37 -2.89 -25.12
C LEU A 351 9.44 -3.22 -23.62
N LEU A 352 9.33 -4.51 -23.29
CA LEU A 352 9.18 -4.99 -21.91
C LEU A 352 10.47 -5.61 -21.41
N ILE A 353 11.05 -5.03 -20.34
CA ILE A 353 12.21 -5.61 -19.67
C ILE A 353 11.72 -6.53 -18.55
N GLY A 354 12.05 -7.82 -18.64
CA GLY A 354 11.64 -8.87 -17.72
C GLY A 354 12.80 -9.73 -17.22
N GLY A 355 12.50 -10.61 -16.25
CA GLY A 355 13.44 -11.57 -15.70
C GLY A 355 14.11 -11.14 -14.39
N GLY A 356 14.85 -12.06 -13.80
CA GLY A 356 15.50 -11.90 -12.51
C GLY A 356 15.73 -13.24 -11.80
N TYR A 357 15.47 -13.30 -10.48
CA TYR A 357 15.62 -14.51 -9.68
C TYR A 357 14.41 -15.43 -9.82
N ASP A 358 14.64 -16.75 -9.93
CA ASP A 358 13.58 -17.75 -10.09
C ASP A 358 12.93 -18.12 -8.73
N LYS A 359 11.63 -17.83 -8.61
CA LYS A 359 10.78 -18.29 -7.52
C LYS A 359 9.89 -19.49 -7.91
N GLU A 360 10.31 -20.23 -8.95
CA GLU A 360 9.58 -21.38 -9.51
C GLU A 360 8.19 -20.99 -10.09
N SER A 361 8.00 -19.73 -10.45
CA SER A 361 6.75 -19.24 -11.04
C SER A 361 6.55 -19.76 -12.47
N SER A 362 5.27 -19.91 -12.89
CA SER A 362 4.88 -20.00 -14.29
C SER A 362 4.79 -18.60 -14.91
N TYR A 363 5.12 -18.48 -16.19
CA TYR A 363 5.06 -17.22 -16.93
C TYR A 363 4.03 -17.25 -18.07
N ASP A 364 3.30 -18.35 -18.25
CA ASP A 364 2.35 -18.53 -19.36
C ASP A 364 1.28 -17.43 -19.38
N GLU A 365 0.62 -17.16 -18.24
CA GLU A 365 -0.41 -16.14 -18.12
C GLU A 365 0.13 -14.72 -18.35
N TRP A 366 1.35 -14.45 -17.91
CA TRP A 366 2.00 -13.16 -18.15
C TRP A 366 2.25 -12.93 -19.65
N ILE A 367 2.74 -13.94 -20.38
CA ILE A 367 2.95 -13.85 -21.83
C ILE A 367 1.59 -13.68 -22.56
N GLN A 368 0.56 -14.41 -22.14
CA GLN A 368 -0.78 -14.29 -22.72
C GLN A 368 -1.38 -12.89 -22.52
N ALA A 369 -1.05 -12.24 -21.40
CA ALA A 369 -1.50 -10.88 -21.10
C ALA A 369 -0.84 -9.78 -21.98
N PHE A 370 0.10 -10.11 -22.84
CA PHE A 370 0.73 -9.15 -23.76
C PHE A 370 -0.28 -8.54 -24.74
N ASP A 371 -1.25 -9.31 -25.20
CA ASP A 371 -2.41 -8.86 -25.99
C ASP A 371 -2.03 -7.87 -27.12
N GLY A 372 -0.96 -8.18 -27.85
CA GLY A 372 -0.43 -7.35 -28.93
C GLY A 372 0.26 -6.05 -28.51
N LYS A 373 0.32 -5.72 -27.23
CA LYS A 373 0.97 -4.50 -26.72
C LYS A 373 2.49 -4.59 -26.69
N VAL A 374 3.04 -5.79 -26.42
CA VAL A 374 4.50 -6.01 -26.33
C VAL A 374 5.07 -6.22 -27.72
N ARG A 375 6.02 -5.37 -28.12
CA ARG A 375 6.77 -5.50 -29.38
C ARG A 375 8.03 -6.34 -29.22
N TYR A 376 8.74 -6.14 -28.13
CA TYR A 376 9.94 -6.91 -27.76
C TYR A 376 9.91 -7.24 -26.29
N LEU A 377 10.26 -8.49 -25.94
CA LEU A 377 10.52 -8.94 -24.59
C LEU A 377 12.04 -9.04 -24.38
N VAL A 378 12.59 -8.16 -23.56
CA VAL A 378 14.02 -8.07 -23.28
C VAL A 378 14.28 -8.67 -21.92
N LEU A 379 15.05 -9.76 -21.85
CA LEU A 379 15.17 -10.60 -20.66
C LEU A 379 16.56 -10.56 -20.05
N ILE A 380 16.60 -10.45 -18.72
CA ILE A 380 17.81 -10.47 -17.90
C ILE A 380 17.73 -11.53 -16.80
N GLY A 381 18.86 -11.82 -16.17
CA GLY A 381 18.93 -12.63 -14.94
C GLY A 381 18.75 -14.13 -15.16
N GLN A 382 18.55 -14.82 -14.05
CA GLN A 382 18.51 -16.29 -13.99
C GLN A 382 17.36 -16.90 -14.79
N THR A 383 16.22 -16.21 -14.86
CA THR A 383 14.99 -16.72 -15.48
C THR A 383 14.92 -16.51 -16.99
N LYS A 384 15.92 -15.86 -17.62
CA LYS A 384 15.85 -15.43 -19.02
C LYS A 384 15.53 -16.57 -20.00
N GLU A 385 16.14 -17.73 -19.87
CA GLU A 385 15.88 -18.88 -20.74
C GLU A 385 14.51 -19.53 -20.47
N LYS A 386 14.10 -19.61 -19.20
CA LYS A 386 12.79 -20.15 -18.79
C LYS A 386 11.64 -19.30 -19.32
N ILE A 387 11.77 -17.98 -19.24
CA ILE A 387 10.76 -17.04 -19.76
C ILE A 387 10.74 -17.08 -21.28
N LYS A 388 11.89 -17.15 -21.96
CA LYS A 388 11.97 -17.30 -23.41
C LYS A 388 11.23 -18.56 -23.87
N ALA A 389 11.46 -19.70 -23.22
CA ALA A 389 10.75 -20.94 -23.54
C ALA A 389 9.23 -20.81 -23.34
N ALA A 390 8.77 -20.11 -22.28
CA ALA A 390 7.37 -19.83 -22.07
C ALA A 390 6.80 -18.90 -23.16
N ALA A 391 7.55 -17.88 -23.61
CA ALA A 391 7.17 -16.97 -24.67
C ALA A 391 6.99 -17.72 -26.01
N GLU A 392 7.96 -18.52 -26.40
CA GLU A 392 7.92 -19.34 -27.63
C GLU A 392 6.74 -20.33 -27.59
N LYS A 393 6.52 -21.01 -26.46
CA LYS A 393 5.36 -21.91 -26.24
C LYS A 393 4.01 -21.21 -26.47
N ASN A 394 3.91 -19.94 -26.06
CA ASN A 394 2.70 -19.13 -26.20
C ASN A 394 2.67 -18.29 -27.51
N GLY A 395 3.58 -18.57 -28.46
CA GLY A 395 3.59 -17.96 -29.79
C GLY A 395 4.21 -16.56 -29.86
N PHE A 396 4.95 -16.15 -28.81
CA PHE A 396 5.69 -14.88 -28.81
C PHE A 396 7.17 -15.12 -29.08
N HIS A 397 7.70 -14.56 -30.18
CA HIS A 397 9.06 -14.86 -30.68
C HIS A 397 10.03 -13.68 -30.65
N ASP A 398 9.54 -12.46 -30.44
CA ASP A 398 10.37 -11.24 -30.39
C ASP A 398 11.04 -11.08 -29.04
N VAL A 399 11.91 -12.04 -28.72
CA VAL A 399 12.64 -12.14 -27.43
C VAL A 399 14.11 -11.83 -27.62
N ILE A 400 14.66 -10.95 -26.78
CA ILE A 400 16.08 -10.58 -26.75
C ILE A 400 16.64 -10.90 -25.37
N LEU A 401 17.77 -11.62 -25.32
CA LEU A 401 18.45 -11.94 -24.07
C LEU A 401 19.60 -10.95 -23.86
N CYS A 402 19.68 -10.39 -22.67
CA CYS A 402 20.73 -9.46 -22.26
C CYS A 402 21.47 -9.99 -21.02
N GLU A 403 22.69 -9.52 -20.81
CA GLU A 403 23.48 -9.92 -19.64
C GLU A 403 23.07 -9.15 -18.40
N ASP A 404 22.78 -7.86 -18.54
CA ASP A 404 22.41 -7.01 -17.42
C ASP A 404 21.33 -5.96 -17.77
N LEU A 405 20.89 -5.20 -16.77
CA LEU A 405 19.87 -4.18 -16.92
C LEU A 405 20.33 -2.99 -17.78
N LYS A 406 21.64 -2.67 -17.77
CA LYS A 406 22.19 -1.57 -18.56
C LYS A 406 22.11 -1.87 -20.05
N GLU A 407 22.52 -3.10 -20.43
CA GLU A 407 22.39 -3.59 -21.79
C GLU A 407 20.92 -3.64 -22.23
N ALA A 408 20.02 -4.15 -21.36
CA ALA A 408 18.61 -4.22 -21.65
C ALA A 408 18.00 -2.83 -21.93
N VAL A 409 18.35 -1.81 -21.16
CA VAL A 409 17.92 -0.42 -21.39
C VAL A 409 18.43 0.10 -22.72
N GLN A 410 19.71 -0.13 -23.06
CA GLN A 410 20.30 0.29 -24.33
C GLN A 410 19.62 -0.40 -25.52
N VAL A 411 19.42 -1.72 -25.44
CA VAL A 411 18.72 -2.50 -26.48
C VAL A 411 17.30 -1.98 -26.70
N CYS A 412 16.57 -1.67 -25.62
CA CYS A 412 15.25 -1.06 -25.72
C CYS A 412 15.32 0.31 -26.41
N ALA A 413 16.28 1.15 -26.06
CA ALA A 413 16.45 2.48 -26.67
C ALA A 413 16.73 2.38 -28.17
N ASP A 414 17.56 1.42 -28.60
CA ASP A 414 17.95 1.22 -29.98
C ASP A 414 16.82 0.62 -30.85
N LYS A 415 15.89 -0.14 -30.23
CA LYS A 415 14.78 -0.83 -30.91
C LYS A 415 13.46 -0.06 -30.87
N ALA A 416 13.33 0.90 -29.98
CA ALA A 416 12.10 1.67 -29.82
C ALA A 416 11.94 2.70 -30.94
N ASN A 417 10.70 2.93 -31.35
CA ASN A 417 10.30 4.02 -32.24
C ASN A 417 9.62 5.13 -31.46
N ALA A 418 9.60 6.34 -32.00
CA ALA A 418 8.80 7.41 -31.42
C ALA A 418 7.33 6.97 -31.31
N GLY A 419 6.73 7.17 -30.15
CA GLY A 419 5.40 6.69 -29.81
C GLY A 419 5.38 5.39 -29.00
N ASP A 420 6.51 4.66 -28.88
CA ASP A 420 6.62 3.47 -28.04
C ASP A 420 6.80 3.81 -26.55
N ALA A 421 6.68 2.78 -25.73
CA ALA A 421 7.07 2.80 -24.32
C ALA A 421 8.13 1.73 -24.02
N VAL A 422 9.01 2.01 -23.05
CA VAL A 422 9.88 1.01 -22.42
C VAL A 422 9.40 0.82 -20.99
N LEU A 423 9.07 -0.41 -20.62
CA LEU A 423 8.57 -0.78 -19.30
C LEU A 423 9.53 -1.77 -18.64
N LEU A 424 10.10 -1.40 -17.49
CA LEU A 424 10.70 -2.36 -16.58
C LEU A 424 9.60 -2.95 -15.70
N SER A 425 9.12 -4.18 -15.99
CA SER A 425 8.18 -4.92 -15.16
C SER A 425 8.57 -6.40 -15.12
N PRO A 426 9.47 -6.75 -14.20
CA PRO A 426 10.32 -7.92 -14.32
C PRO A 426 9.64 -9.28 -14.18
N ALA A 427 8.44 -9.36 -13.59
CA ALA A 427 7.76 -10.59 -13.19
C ALA A 427 8.57 -11.50 -12.23
N CYS A 428 9.76 -11.05 -11.79
CA CYS A 428 10.72 -11.80 -11.01
C CYS A 428 11.29 -10.97 -9.86
N ALA A 429 11.73 -11.66 -8.79
CA ALA A 429 12.48 -10.99 -7.73
C ALA A 429 13.82 -10.43 -8.26
N SER A 430 14.34 -9.44 -7.57
CA SER A 430 15.58 -8.74 -7.94
C SER A 430 16.86 -9.45 -7.47
N TRP A 431 16.72 -10.43 -6.57
CA TRP A 431 17.86 -11.09 -5.92
C TRP A 431 18.86 -11.70 -6.91
N GLY A 432 20.11 -11.78 -6.52
CA GLY A 432 21.20 -12.32 -7.32
C GLY A 432 21.88 -11.30 -8.23
N GLN A 433 21.17 -10.29 -8.74
CA GLN A 433 21.74 -9.17 -9.51
C GLN A 433 21.64 -7.84 -8.76
N PHE A 434 20.69 -7.70 -7.81
CA PHE A 434 20.43 -6.48 -7.04
C PHE A 434 20.11 -6.84 -5.59
N ASP A 435 20.39 -5.94 -4.65
CA ASP A 435 20.10 -6.12 -3.23
C ASP A 435 18.58 -6.19 -2.97
N ASN A 436 17.80 -5.37 -3.71
CA ASN A 436 16.35 -5.28 -3.60
C ASN A 436 15.75 -4.69 -4.89
N TYR A 437 14.42 -4.61 -4.98
CA TYR A 437 13.74 -4.06 -6.15
C TYR A 437 13.93 -2.53 -6.25
N GLU A 438 14.15 -1.85 -5.14
CA GLU A 438 14.42 -0.41 -5.09
C GLU A 438 15.73 -0.10 -5.82
N GLN A 439 16.79 -0.83 -5.52
CA GLN A 439 18.07 -0.67 -6.21
C GLN A 439 17.93 -0.94 -7.71
N ARG A 440 17.26 -2.02 -8.11
CA ARG A 440 17.01 -2.32 -9.54
C ARG A 440 16.26 -1.18 -10.23
N GLY A 441 15.22 -0.65 -9.58
CA GLY A 441 14.45 0.46 -10.13
C GLY A 441 15.22 1.77 -10.19
N GLN A 442 16.05 2.05 -9.19
CA GLN A 442 16.91 3.24 -9.19
C GLN A 442 17.97 3.16 -10.31
N MET A 443 18.64 2.02 -10.47
CA MET A 443 19.60 1.80 -11.55
C MET A 443 18.95 1.92 -12.94
N PHE A 444 17.71 1.41 -13.11
CA PHE A 444 16.95 1.61 -14.34
C PHE A 444 16.78 3.11 -14.66
N LYS A 445 16.35 3.90 -13.66
CA LYS A 445 16.17 5.35 -13.83
C LYS A 445 17.48 6.06 -14.19
N GLU A 446 18.59 5.65 -13.60
CA GLU A 446 19.92 6.18 -13.90
C GLU A 446 20.35 5.87 -15.33
N TYR A 447 20.20 4.62 -15.76
CA TYR A 447 20.55 4.20 -17.12
C TYR A 447 19.68 4.89 -18.18
N VAL A 448 18.37 5.01 -17.93
CA VAL A 448 17.46 5.75 -18.81
C VAL A 448 17.82 7.23 -18.91
N ARG A 449 18.21 7.88 -17.80
CA ARG A 449 18.63 9.28 -17.81
C ARG A 449 19.95 9.50 -18.56
N ALA A 450 20.81 8.50 -18.56
CA ALA A 450 22.11 8.52 -19.23
C ALA A 450 22.05 8.27 -20.75
N LEU A 451 20.93 7.75 -21.31
CA LEU A 451 20.68 7.69 -22.76
C LEU A 451 20.71 9.15 -23.34
#